data_345b4ae5209bd4a8f8e17bd5e50d86fe
#
_entry.id   345b4ae5209bd4a8f8e17bd5e50d86fe
#
_cell.length_a   1.000
_cell.length_b   1.000
_cell.length_c   1.000
_cell.angle_alpha   90.00
_cell.angle_beta   90.00
_cell.angle_gamma   90.00
#
_symmetry.space_group_name_H-M   'P 1'
#
loop_
_entity.id
_entity.type
_entity.pdbx_description
1 polymer ?
#
loop_
_entity_poly.entity_id
_entity_poly.type
_entity_poly.pdbx_seq_one_letter_code
_entity_poly.pdbx_strand_id
1 'polypeptide(L)'
;MKNTVSTFLSMKQNGERLTEITSYDYTTAKLVEKAGINAILVGDSLGMTMMGYDTTLPVTMEDMIHHSACVVRACENTMVIMDMPFMSYQASVSEAVHNAGRLMKEARGHAVKLEGGAAVAEQIRAITDSGIPVQAHIGMTPQSVNVFGGFKVQGKGEDAAKRLLEDAFTVQEAGAFSVVLECVP
;
A
#
# COMPACT_ATOMS: atom_id res chain seq x y z
N MET A 1 -8.94 -16.83 -12.06
CA MET A 1 -8.31 -15.85 -12.99
C MET A 1 -7.42 -14.96 -12.13
N LYS A 2 -6.19 -14.68 -12.57
CA LYS A 2 -5.24 -13.89 -11.79
C LYS A 2 -5.69 -12.42 -11.71
N ASN A 3 -5.76 -11.87 -10.50
CA ASN A 3 -6.07 -10.46 -10.28
C ASN A 3 -4.86 -9.59 -10.63
N THR A 4 -5.10 -8.50 -11.33
CA THR A 4 -4.11 -7.53 -11.82
C THR A 4 -4.68 -6.13 -11.72
N VAL A 5 -3.88 -5.09 -12.01
CA VAL A 5 -4.37 -3.71 -12.13
C VAL A 5 -5.55 -3.61 -13.10
N SER A 6 -5.49 -4.33 -14.23
CA SER A 6 -6.60 -4.35 -15.19
C SER A 6 -7.89 -4.93 -14.60
N THR A 7 -7.78 -5.93 -13.72
CA THR A 7 -8.94 -6.48 -12.98
C THR A 7 -9.58 -5.41 -12.11
N PHE A 8 -8.77 -4.65 -11.37
CA PHE A 8 -9.25 -3.54 -10.52
C PHE A 8 -10.01 -2.50 -11.33
N LEU A 9 -9.43 -2.05 -12.44
CA LEU A 9 -10.06 -1.06 -13.33
C LEU A 9 -11.36 -1.57 -13.94
N SER A 10 -11.39 -2.82 -14.42
CA SER A 10 -12.57 -3.44 -15.00
C SER A 10 -13.70 -3.58 -13.98
N MET A 11 -13.41 -4.07 -12.78
CA MET A 11 -14.41 -4.21 -11.71
C MET A 11 -14.98 -2.83 -11.30
N LYS A 12 -14.11 -1.80 -11.20
CA LYS A 12 -14.58 -0.43 -10.94
C LYS A 12 -15.53 0.06 -12.05
N GLN A 13 -15.19 -0.14 -13.31
CA GLN A 13 -16.03 0.27 -14.44
C GLN A 13 -17.39 -0.46 -14.45
N ASN A 14 -17.41 -1.72 -14.02
CA ASN A 14 -18.62 -2.52 -13.92
C ASN A 14 -19.45 -2.25 -12.64
N GLY A 15 -18.96 -1.41 -11.73
CA GLY A 15 -19.59 -1.18 -10.42
C GLY A 15 -19.47 -2.36 -9.46
N GLU A 16 -18.53 -3.26 -9.70
CA GLU A 16 -18.24 -4.42 -8.85
C GLU A 16 -17.31 -4.03 -7.70
N ARG A 17 -17.54 -4.60 -6.52
CA ARG A 17 -16.69 -4.36 -5.36
C ARG A 17 -15.48 -5.28 -5.37
N LEU A 18 -14.32 -4.72 -5.10
CA LEU A 18 -13.08 -5.44 -4.81
C LEU A 18 -12.97 -5.74 -3.33
N THR A 19 -12.36 -6.88 -3.02
CA THR A 19 -12.02 -7.26 -1.66
C THR A 19 -10.50 -7.22 -1.47
N GLU A 20 -10.05 -6.53 -0.43
CA GLU A 20 -8.66 -6.49 -0.01
C GLU A 20 -8.58 -6.80 1.49
N ILE A 21 -7.63 -7.64 1.90
CA ILE A 21 -7.42 -8.02 3.28
C ILE A 21 -5.92 -8.12 3.56
N THR A 22 -5.51 -7.89 4.81
CA THR A 22 -4.12 -8.08 5.21
C THR A 22 -3.78 -9.55 5.45
N SER A 23 -2.57 -9.96 5.09
CA SER A 23 -1.96 -11.22 5.49
C SER A 23 -0.45 -11.09 5.53
N TYR A 24 0.21 -11.81 6.44
CA TYR A 24 1.63 -11.62 6.72
C TYR A 24 2.45 -12.91 6.70
N ASP A 25 1.82 -14.06 6.44
CA ASP A 25 2.46 -15.36 6.41
C ASP A 25 1.85 -16.28 5.34
N TYR A 26 2.56 -17.37 5.05
CA TYR A 26 2.18 -18.34 4.03
C TYR A 26 0.83 -19.03 4.34
N THR A 27 0.62 -19.44 5.58
CA THR A 27 -0.56 -20.25 5.94
C THR A 27 -1.83 -19.42 5.87
N THR A 28 -1.81 -18.21 6.45
CA THR A 28 -2.95 -17.28 6.38
C THR A 28 -3.24 -16.88 4.94
N ALA A 29 -2.21 -16.57 4.16
CA ALA A 29 -2.37 -16.20 2.75
C ALA A 29 -2.99 -17.34 1.91
N LYS A 30 -2.66 -18.62 2.19
CA LYS A 30 -3.32 -19.78 1.57
C LYS A 30 -4.82 -19.84 1.85
N LEU A 31 -5.24 -19.49 3.06
CA LEU A 31 -6.66 -19.45 3.41
C LEU A 31 -7.37 -18.29 2.69
N VAL A 32 -6.73 -17.13 2.61
CA VAL A 32 -7.24 -15.94 1.88
C VAL A 32 -7.36 -16.23 0.38
N GLU A 33 -6.33 -16.83 -0.23
CA GLU A 33 -6.37 -17.26 -1.64
C GLU A 33 -7.53 -18.21 -1.90
N LYS A 34 -7.74 -19.21 -1.02
CA LYS A 34 -8.84 -20.16 -1.12
C LYS A 34 -10.22 -19.51 -0.96
N ALA A 35 -10.31 -18.42 -0.20
CA ALA A 35 -11.55 -17.66 -0.04
C ALA A 35 -11.89 -16.79 -1.26
N GLY A 36 -11.00 -16.66 -2.22
CA GLY A 36 -11.24 -15.91 -3.47
C GLY A 36 -11.15 -14.39 -3.31
N ILE A 37 -10.37 -13.92 -2.35
CA ILE A 37 -10.11 -12.47 -2.12
C ILE A 37 -9.30 -11.91 -3.32
N ASN A 38 -9.64 -10.69 -3.75
CA ASN A 38 -9.01 -10.07 -4.93
C ASN A 38 -7.57 -9.62 -4.67
N ALA A 39 -7.31 -9.03 -3.49
CA ALA A 39 -5.97 -8.58 -3.12
C ALA A 39 -5.61 -8.88 -1.67
N ILE A 40 -4.34 -9.12 -1.42
CA ILE A 40 -3.72 -9.12 -0.10
C ILE A 40 -2.81 -7.92 0.00
N LEU A 41 -2.97 -7.15 1.08
CA LEU A 41 -2.01 -6.16 1.52
C LEU A 41 -1.05 -6.79 2.54
N VAL A 42 0.24 -6.79 2.23
CA VAL A 42 1.28 -7.02 3.22
C VAL A 42 1.66 -5.65 3.77
N GLY A 43 0.93 -5.23 4.80
CA GLY A 43 1.07 -3.90 5.41
C GLY A 43 2.23 -3.85 6.42
N ASP A 44 2.87 -2.69 6.56
CA ASP A 44 3.89 -2.47 7.60
C ASP A 44 3.30 -2.49 9.03
N SER A 45 1.96 -2.50 9.14
CA SER A 45 1.26 -2.84 10.39
C SER A 45 1.63 -4.22 10.94
N LEU A 46 2.30 -5.09 10.15
CA LEU A 46 2.91 -6.32 10.64
C LEU A 46 3.88 -6.07 11.81
N GLY A 47 4.52 -4.91 11.84
CA GLY A 47 5.37 -4.51 12.97
C GLY A 47 4.60 -4.54 14.29
N MET A 48 3.37 -4.05 14.27
CA MET A 48 2.51 -4.04 15.47
C MET A 48 1.85 -5.41 15.72
N THR A 49 1.33 -6.04 14.68
CA THR A 49 0.47 -7.24 14.81
C THR A 49 1.26 -8.56 14.89
N MET A 50 2.45 -8.62 14.27
CA MET A 50 3.26 -9.83 14.19
C MET A 50 4.56 -9.73 15.00
N MET A 51 5.15 -8.52 15.08
CA MET A 51 6.45 -8.32 15.72
C MET A 51 6.33 -7.68 17.12
N GLY A 52 5.14 -7.15 17.49
CA GLY A 52 4.88 -6.59 18.82
C GLY A 52 5.46 -5.19 19.03
N TYR A 53 5.70 -4.43 17.96
CA TYR A 53 6.10 -3.03 18.07
C TYR A 53 4.90 -2.13 18.41
N ASP A 54 5.16 -1.00 19.05
CA ASP A 54 4.11 -0.02 19.39
C ASP A 54 3.60 0.77 18.16
N THR A 55 4.42 0.85 17.12
CA THR A 55 4.12 1.58 15.87
C THR A 55 4.69 0.85 14.66
N THR A 56 4.36 1.31 13.44
CA THR A 56 4.91 0.78 12.19
C THR A 56 6.34 1.29 11.91
N LEU A 57 6.78 2.35 12.59
CA LEU A 57 8.03 3.05 12.27
C LEU A 57 9.32 2.21 12.31
N PRO A 58 9.46 1.19 13.19
CA PRO A 58 10.66 0.36 13.24
C PRO A 58 10.78 -0.69 12.12
N VAL A 59 9.71 -0.91 11.35
CA VAL A 59 9.69 -1.95 10.30
C VAL A 59 10.71 -1.62 9.21
N THR A 60 11.53 -2.62 8.87
CA THR A 60 12.58 -2.49 7.87
C THR A 60 12.14 -2.99 6.48
N MET A 61 12.92 -2.66 5.45
CA MET A 61 12.73 -3.24 4.11
C MET A 61 12.90 -4.76 4.13
N GLU A 62 13.81 -5.28 4.95
CA GLU A 62 14.08 -6.71 5.12
C GLU A 62 12.89 -7.45 5.71
N ASP A 63 12.22 -6.87 6.71
CA ASP A 63 10.98 -7.41 7.28
C ASP A 63 9.88 -7.47 6.21
N MET A 64 9.69 -6.38 5.47
CA MET A 64 8.69 -6.33 4.41
C MET A 64 8.96 -7.35 3.30
N ILE A 65 10.21 -7.49 2.86
CA ILE A 65 10.62 -8.47 1.87
C ILE A 65 10.36 -9.89 2.39
N HIS A 66 10.74 -10.19 3.64
CA HIS A 66 10.55 -11.51 4.25
C HIS A 66 9.08 -11.93 4.28
N HIS A 67 8.23 -11.10 4.88
CA HIS A 67 6.80 -11.37 5.00
C HIS A 67 6.10 -11.41 3.64
N SER A 68 6.40 -10.45 2.76
CA SER A 68 5.84 -10.42 1.41
C SER A 68 6.20 -11.66 0.60
N ALA A 69 7.45 -12.13 0.67
CA ALA A 69 7.85 -13.35 -0.02
C ALA A 69 7.11 -14.60 0.48
N CYS A 70 6.77 -14.65 1.78
CA CYS A 70 5.94 -15.74 2.33
C CYS A 70 4.52 -15.71 1.74
N VAL A 71 3.90 -14.53 1.68
CA VAL A 71 2.56 -14.33 1.14
C VAL A 71 2.51 -14.62 -0.36
N VAL A 72 3.45 -14.09 -1.12
CA VAL A 72 3.51 -14.27 -2.59
C VAL A 72 3.59 -15.76 -2.97
N ARG A 73 4.38 -16.56 -2.24
CA ARG A 73 4.46 -18.01 -2.49
C ARG A 73 3.14 -18.75 -2.25
N ALA A 74 2.24 -18.17 -1.47
CA ALA A 74 0.93 -18.74 -1.18
C ALA A 74 -0.12 -18.43 -2.25
N CYS A 75 0.07 -17.38 -3.04
CA CYS A 75 -0.94 -16.80 -3.92
C CYS A 75 -0.67 -17.13 -5.41
N GLU A 76 -1.69 -17.66 -6.10
CA GLU A 76 -1.69 -17.90 -7.54
C GLU A 76 -2.54 -16.87 -8.28
N ASN A 77 -3.69 -16.52 -7.70
CA ASN A 77 -4.70 -15.64 -8.31
C ASN A 77 -4.85 -14.30 -7.57
N THR A 78 -4.63 -14.26 -6.27
CA THR A 78 -4.76 -13.03 -5.46
C THR A 78 -3.61 -12.07 -5.78
N MET A 79 -3.93 -10.80 -5.99
CA MET A 79 -2.92 -9.76 -6.16
C MET A 79 -2.25 -9.45 -4.82
N VAL A 80 -0.92 -9.44 -4.76
CA VAL A 80 -0.18 -9.11 -3.54
C VAL A 80 0.40 -7.71 -3.68
N ILE A 81 -0.04 -6.81 -2.80
CA ILE A 81 0.41 -5.42 -2.66
C ILE A 81 1.29 -5.35 -1.42
N MET A 82 2.43 -4.68 -1.52
CA MET A 82 3.45 -4.65 -0.46
C MET A 82 3.69 -3.22 -0.01
N ASP A 83 3.61 -2.97 1.29
CA ASP A 83 3.95 -1.65 1.83
C ASP A 83 5.44 -1.34 1.67
N MET A 84 5.71 -0.10 1.32
CA MET A 84 7.02 0.52 1.48
C MET A 84 7.09 1.08 2.92
N PRO A 85 7.98 0.54 3.78
CA PRO A 85 8.03 0.96 5.18
C PRO A 85 8.55 2.40 5.34
N PHE A 86 8.36 2.97 6.53
CA PHE A 86 8.80 4.33 6.85
C PHE A 86 10.27 4.56 6.50
N MET A 87 10.57 5.70 5.90
CA MET A 87 11.89 6.13 5.39
C MET A 87 12.46 5.31 4.24
N SER A 88 11.70 4.43 3.63
CA SER A 88 12.15 3.72 2.42
C SER A 88 11.87 4.47 1.11
N TYR A 89 11.09 5.55 1.15
CA TYR A 89 10.72 6.35 -0.03
C TYR A 89 10.70 7.86 0.21
N GLN A 90 10.70 8.31 1.47
CA GLN A 90 10.57 9.73 1.80
C GLN A 90 11.86 10.53 1.53
N ALA A 91 13.03 9.91 1.67
CA ALA A 91 14.31 10.60 1.60
C ALA A 91 14.67 11.09 0.20
N SER A 92 14.35 10.32 -0.84
CA SER A 92 14.57 10.71 -2.23
C SER A 92 13.76 9.85 -3.22
N VAL A 93 13.51 10.41 -4.40
CA VAL A 93 12.86 9.68 -5.52
C VAL A 93 13.68 8.47 -5.95
N SER A 94 15.01 8.60 -6.01
CA SER A 94 15.89 7.49 -6.39
C SER A 94 15.81 6.32 -5.40
N GLU A 95 15.77 6.62 -4.10
CA GLU A 95 15.60 5.60 -3.06
C GLU A 95 14.24 4.94 -3.12
N ALA A 96 13.18 5.71 -3.37
CA ALA A 96 11.83 5.19 -3.55
C ALA A 96 11.75 4.17 -4.70
N VAL A 97 12.29 4.51 -5.86
CA VAL A 97 12.34 3.59 -7.02
C VAL A 97 13.20 2.36 -6.73
N HIS A 98 14.35 2.54 -6.08
CA HIS A 98 15.23 1.43 -5.70
C HIS A 98 14.54 0.44 -4.76
N ASN A 99 13.92 0.94 -3.69
CA ASN A 99 13.25 0.10 -2.69
C ASN A 99 11.96 -0.54 -3.23
N ALA A 100 11.19 0.16 -4.06
CA ALA A 100 10.07 -0.45 -4.79
C ALA A 100 10.57 -1.60 -5.68
N GLY A 101 11.68 -1.39 -6.39
CA GLY A 101 12.34 -2.43 -7.21
C GLY A 101 12.80 -3.63 -6.38
N ARG A 102 13.30 -3.43 -5.16
CA ARG A 102 13.67 -4.52 -4.23
C ARG A 102 12.45 -5.38 -3.87
N LEU A 103 11.33 -4.76 -3.49
CA LEU A 103 10.09 -5.49 -3.20
C LEU A 103 9.63 -6.33 -4.40
N MET A 104 9.66 -5.76 -5.60
CA MET A 104 9.26 -6.48 -6.82
C MET A 104 10.20 -7.63 -7.16
N LYS A 105 11.50 -7.48 -6.96
CA LYS A 105 12.52 -8.49 -7.34
C LYS A 105 12.74 -9.56 -6.27
N GLU A 106 12.83 -9.15 -5.00
CA GLU A 106 13.22 -10.03 -3.90
C GLU A 106 11.98 -10.74 -3.31
N ALA A 107 10.89 -10.00 -3.06
CA ALA A 107 9.63 -10.59 -2.58
C ALA A 107 8.74 -11.11 -3.72
N ARG A 108 8.91 -10.60 -4.95
CA ARG A 108 8.17 -11.00 -6.16
C ARG A 108 6.67 -10.69 -6.11
N GLY A 109 6.28 -9.62 -5.40
CA GLY A 109 4.90 -9.14 -5.35
C GLY A 109 4.44 -8.47 -6.65
N HIS A 110 3.24 -7.90 -6.62
CA HIS A 110 2.58 -7.42 -7.84
C HIS A 110 2.44 -5.89 -7.90
N ALA A 111 2.44 -5.22 -6.74
CA ALA A 111 2.37 -3.78 -6.60
C ALA A 111 3.00 -3.34 -5.28
N VAL A 112 3.31 -2.06 -5.15
CA VAL A 112 3.72 -1.46 -3.87
C VAL A 112 2.67 -0.50 -3.35
N LYS A 113 2.61 -0.29 -2.03
CA LYS A 113 1.82 0.78 -1.41
C LYS A 113 2.75 1.76 -0.69
N LEU A 114 2.42 3.04 -0.73
CA LEU A 114 3.11 4.06 0.04
C LEU A 114 2.12 5.13 0.54
N GLU A 115 2.48 5.76 1.65
CA GLU A 115 1.64 6.69 2.36
C GLU A 115 1.97 8.14 2.03
N GLY A 116 0.93 8.95 1.83
CA GLY A 116 0.99 10.37 1.58
C GLY A 116 0.24 10.78 0.32
N GLY A 117 -0.13 12.06 0.28
CA GLY A 117 -0.79 12.71 -0.84
C GLY A 117 0.22 13.42 -1.75
N ALA A 118 0.02 14.73 -1.94
CA ALA A 118 0.88 15.58 -2.78
C ALA A 118 2.37 15.52 -2.41
N ALA A 119 2.69 15.31 -1.12
CA ALA A 119 4.07 15.26 -0.63
C ALA A 119 4.91 14.11 -1.23
N VAL A 120 4.27 13.05 -1.73
CA VAL A 120 4.94 11.87 -2.31
C VAL A 120 4.56 11.62 -3.77
N ALA A 121 3.90 12.55 -4.41
CA ALA A 121 3.44 12.42 -5.80
C ALA A 121 4.58 12.19 -6.78
N GLU A 122 5.75 12.80 -6.54
CA GLU A 122 6.94 12.62 -7.37
C GLU A 122 7.48 11.19 -7.27
N GLN A 123 7.51 10.62 -6.07
CA GLN A 123 7.88 9.23 -5.84
C GLN A 123 6.91 8.27 -6.51
N ILE A 124 5.60 8.50 -6.37
CA ILE A 124 4.56 7.70 -7.03
C ILE A 124 4.78 7.70 -8.54
N ARG A 125 4.97 8.88 -9.15
CA ARG A 125 5.20 9.02 -10.59
C ARG A 125 6.44 8.26 -11.03
N ALA A 126 7.57 8.43 -10.35
CA ALA A 126 8.82 7.79 -10.71
C ALA A 126 8.75 6.26 -10.59
N ILE A 127 8.06 5.74 -9.57
CA ILE A 127 7.82 4.30 -9.39
C ILE A 127 6.93 3.77 -10.53
N THR A 128 5.84 4.47 -10.85
CA THR A 128 4.93 4.05 -11.92
C THR A 128 5.58 4.12 -13.30
N ASP A 129 6.37 5.16 -13.58
CA ASP A 129 7.15 5.30 -14.81
C ASP A 129 8.21 4.19 -14.97
N SER A 130 8.66 3.61 -13.85
CA SER A 130 9.54 2.43 -13.84
C SER A 130 8.79 1.11 -14.09
N GLY A 131 7.48 1.14 -14.34
CA GLY A 131 6.65 -0.03 -14.61
C GLY A 131 6.16 -0.78 -13.37
N ILE A 132 6.23 -0.17 -12.18
CA ILE A 132 5.77 -0.76 -10.92
C ILE A 132 4.42 -0.15 -10.55
N PRO A 133 3.34 -0.97 -10.41
CA PRO A 133 2.05 -0.45 -10.00
C PRO A 133 2.07 0.07 -8.56
N VAL A 134 1.42 1.21 -8.32
CA VAL A 134 1.35 1.87 -7.01
C VAL A 134 -0.08 1.97 -6.53
N GLN A 135 -0.33 1.52 -5.30
CA GLN A 135 -1.48 1.88 -4.49
C GLN A 135 -1.07 3.03 -3.58
N ALA A 136 -1.79 4.16 -3.63
CA ALA A 136 -1.57 5.27 -2.70
C ALA A 136 -2.37 5.07 -1.40
N HIS A 137 -1.95 5.74 -0.33
CA HIS A 137 -2.67 5.73 0.94
C HIS A 137 -2.72 7.14 1.52
N ILE A 138 -3.92 7.67 1.70
CA ILE A 138 -4.20 9.01 2.25
C ILE A 138 -5.23 8.94 3.38
N GLY A 139 -5.40 10.04 4.09
CA GLY A 139 -6.18 10.10 5.32
C GLY A 139 -5.27 9.91 6.54
N MET A 140 -5.63 9.00 7.44
CA MET A 140 -4.72 8.58 8.51
C MET A 140 -3.64 7.68 7.94
N THR A 141 -2.41 8.14 7.96
CA THR A 141 -1.23 7.38 7.53
C THR A 141 -0.43 7.00 8.77
N PRO A 142 -0.38 5.70 9.16
CA PRO A 142 0.30 5.23 10.37
C PRO A 142 1.77 5.66 10.48
N GLN A 143 2.47 5.77 9.36
CA GLN A 143 3.86 6.25 9.33
C GLN A 143 3.98 7.73 9.77
N SER A 144 2.88 8.50 9.71
CA SER A 144 2.81 9.89 10.15
C SER A 144 2.24 10.06 11.57
N VAL A 145 2.14 8.98 12.35
CA VAL A 145 1.49 8.96 13.68
C VAL A 145 2.03 10.03 14.64
N ASN A 146 3.32 10.32 14.60
CA ASN A 146 3.96 11.34 15.44
C ASN A 146 3.54 12.76 15.03
N VAL A 147 3.38 13.01 13.71
CA VAL A 147 2.91 14.31 13.19
C VAL A 147 1.46 14.55 13.58
N PHE A 148 0.63 13.51 13.49
CA PHE A 148 -0.78 13.61 13.88
C PHE A 148 -1.02 13.61 15.39
N GLY A 149 -0.01 13.24 16.18
CA GLY A 149 -0.14 13.08 17.64
C GLY A 149 -1.09 11.94 18.01
N GLY A 150 -1.01 10.82 17.30
CA GLY A 150 -1.79 9.59 17.47
C GLY A 150 -2.72 9.29 16.30
N PHE A 151 -3.49 8.21 16.42
CA PHE A 151 -4.46 7.77 15.43
C PHE A 151 -5.71 8.66 15.48
N LYS A 152 -5.85 9.56 14.52
CA LYS A 152 -6.92 10.56 14.47
C LYS A 152 -7.60 10.57 13.11
N VAL A 153 -8.92 10.77 13.12
CA VAL A 153 -9.71 10.97 11.88
C VAL A 153 -9.20 12.21 11.15
N GLN A 154 -8.87 12.03 9.87
CA GLN A 154 -8.41 13.07 8.96
C GLN A 154 -9.56 13.57 8.09
N GLY A 155 -9.42 14.77 7.49
CA GLY A 155 -10.46 15.32 6.60
C GLY A 155 -11.67 15.90 7.33
N LYS A 156 -11.62 16.17 8.64
CA LYS A 156 -12.70 16.84 9.36
C LYS A 156 -12.74 18.34 9.04
N GLY A 157 -13.93 18.83 8.67
CA GLY A 157 -14.15 20.22 8.27
C GLY A 157 -13.81 20.49 6.80
N GLU A 158 -14.33 21.59 6.25
CA GLU A 158 -14.30 21.89 4.82
C GLU A 158 -12.87 21.94 4.25
N ASP A 159 -11.97 22.69 4.89
CA ASP A 159 -10.60 22.86 4.39
C ASP A 159 -9.80 21.55 4.43
N ALA A 160 -10.00 20.73 5.46
CA ALA A 160 -9.31 19.45 5.57
C ALA A 160 -9.87 18.43 4.56
N ALA A 161 -11.18 18.41 4.35
CA ALA A 161 -11.82 17.58 3.33
C ALA A 161 -11.37 17.97 1.91
N LYS A 162 -11.26 19.28 1.65
CA LYS A 162 -10.78 19.79 0.37
C LYS A 162 -9.34 19.35 0.10
N ARG A 163 -8.43 19.50 1.07
CA ARG A 163 -7.05 19.02 0.94
C ARG A 163 -6.96 17.53 0.69
N LEU A 164 -7.76 16.72 1.40
CA LEU A 164 -7.79 15.27 1.21
C LEU A 164 -8.27 14.89 -0.20
N LEU A 165 -9.25 15.63 -0.73
CA LEU A 165 -9.72 15.44 -2.10
C LEU A 165 -8.66 15.85 -3.14
N GLU A 166 -7.95 16.94 -2.91
CA GLU A 166 -6.82 17.38 -3.74
C GLU A 166 -5.70 16.34 -3.73
N ASP A 167 -5.37 15.77 -2.56
CA ASP A 167 -4.42 14.66 -2.44
C ASP A 167 -4.86 13.44 -3.25
N ALA A 168 -6.14 13.05 -3.20
CA ALA A 168 -6.66 11.92 -3.96
C ALA A 168 -6.48 12.12 -5.48
N PHE A 169 -6.79 13.30 -6.00
CA PHE A 169 -6.55 13.62 -7.41
C PHE A 169 -5.06 13.64 -7.75
N THR A 170 -4.24 14.22 -6.88
CA THR A 170 -2.79 14.32 -7.10
C THR A 170 -2.14 12.94 -7.22
N VAL A 171 -2.47 12.00 -6.33
CA VAL A 171 -1.91 10.64 -6.42
C VAL A 171 -2.44 9.87 -7.62
N GLN A 172 -3.70 10.09 -8.02
CA GLN A 172 -4.25 9.53 -9.25
C GLN A 172 -3.50 10.05 -10.49
N GLU A 173 -3.26 11.36 -10.58
CA GLU A 173 -2.50 11.98 -11.68
C GLU A 173 -1.03 11.54 -11.69
N ALA A 174 -0.47 11.20 -10.53
CA ALA A 174 0.86 10.62 -10.41
C ALA A 174 0.93 9.15 -10.90
N GLY A 175 -0.22 8.51 -11.17
CA GLY A 175 -0.28 7.17 -11.75
C GLY A 175 -0.68 6.06 -10.79
N ALA A 176 -1.10 6.38 -9.55
CA ALA A 176 -1.63 5.37 -8.63
C ALA A 176 -2.88 4.69 -9.21
N PHE A 177 -2.90 3.35 -9.22
CA PHE A 177 -4.05 2.59 -9.76
C PHE A 177 -5.20 2.46 -8.75
N SER A 178 -4.92 2.64 -7.48
CA SER A 178 -5.91 2.63 -6.39
C SER A 178 -5.45 3.49 -5.23
N VAL A 179 -6.39 3.87 -4.37
CA VAL A 179 -6.16 4.72 -3.20
C VAL A 179 -6.85 4.11 -1.98
N VAL A 180 -6.10 3.92 -0.89
CA VAL A 180 -6.65 3.63 0.43
C VAL A 180 -7.05 4.94 1.10
N LEU A 181 -8.26 5.00 1.65
CA LEU A 181 -8.78 6.11 2.44
C LEU A 181 -8.97 5.62 3.89
N GLU A 182 -8.02 5.92 4.76
CA GLU A 182 -8.08 5.47 6.15
C GLU A 182 -8.54 6.57 7.10
N CYS A 183 -9.45 6.21 8.04
CA CYS A 183 -9.98 7.12 9.07
C CYS A 183 -10.42 8.48 8.51
N VAL A 184 -11.22 8.48 7.47
CA VAL A 184 -11.88 9.66 6.89
C VAL A 184 -13.38 9.64 7.22
N PRO A 185 -14.07 10.81 7.31
CA PRO A 185 -15.51 10.88 7.59
C PRO A 185 -16.37 10.17 6.55
#